data_8f8a715afce3543aca2bd4263fa3db79
#
_entry.id   8f8a715afce3543aca2bd4263fa3db79
#
_cell.length_a   1.000
_cell.length_b   1.000
_cell.length_c   1.000
_cell.angle_alpha   90.00
_cell.angle_beta   90.00
_cell.angle_gamma   90.00
#
_symmetry.space_group_name_H-M   'P 1'
#
loop_
_entity.id
_entity.type
_entity.pdbx_description
1 polymer ?
#
loop_
_entity_poly.entity_id
_entity_poly.type
_entity_poly.pdbx_seq_one_letter_code
_entity_poly.pdbx_strand_id
1 'polypeptide(L)'
;MKKSRVLSMVLVAALLTVPLAGCGNTSGGSGDEIVIGGLAPLTGSVAQYGVAVDNAVKMAVDDINAKGGLLGKRIKYISYDEKGDPTEATNAYTRLVDQDKIVALIGDVTSAPCEAVAQQAARDKLPMITPSGTSEAITTY
;
A
#
# COMPACT_ATOMS: atom_id res chain seq x y z
N MET A 1 35.85 59.90 13.75
CA MET A 1 34.64 59.46 13.01
C MET A 1 34.84 58.32 11.99
N LYS A 2 36.05 57.78 11.72
CA LYS A 2 36.27 56.68 10.80
C LYS A 2 36.19 55.26 11.43
N LYS A 3 36.42 55.15 12.76
CA LYS A 3 36.45 53.84 13.45
C LYS A 3 35.08 53.24 13.75
N SER A 4 34.02 54.04 13.82
CA SER A 4 32.65 53.55 14.08
C SER A 4 31.99 52.91 12.84
N ARG A 5 32.38 53.33 11.61
CA ARG A 5 31.85 52.79 10.37
C ARG A 5 32.38 51.41 10.02
N VAL A 6 33.61 51.10 10.42
CA VAL A 6 34.23 49.78 10.21
C VAL A 6 33.63 48.73 11.15
N LEU A 7 33.31 49.17 12.41
CA LEU A 7 32.70 48.29 13.40
C LEU A 7 31.24 47.89 13.00
N SER A 8 30.49 48.82 12.39
CA SER A 8 29.14 48.54 11.87
C SER A 8 29.14 47.59 10.66
N MET A 9 30.18 47.67 9.83
CA MET A 9 30.28 46.81 8.65
C MET A 9 30.65 45.36 9.00
N VAL A 10 31.39 45.12 10.05
CA VAL A 10 31.76 43.81 10.55
C VAL A 10 30.57 43.11 11.24
N LEU A 11 29.69 43.90 11.90
CA LEU A 11 28.51 43.34 12.59
C LEU A 11 27.42 42.86 11.62
N VAL A 12 27.32 43.46 10.42
CA VAL A 12 26.36 43.06 9.38
C VAL A 12 26.80 41.82 8.64
N ALA A 13 28.11 41.58 8.51
CA ALA A 13 28.63 40.39 7.84
C ALA A 13 28.50 39.11 8.68
N ALA A 14 28.36 39.20 10.01
CA ALA A 14 28.26 38.04 10.89
C ALA A 14 26.84 37.47 11.03
N LEU A 15 25.80 38.13 10.48
CA LEU A 15 24.40 37.69 10.56
C LEU A 15 23.94 36.83 9.35
N LEU A 16 24.81 36.59 8.35
CA LEU A 16 24.45 35.89 7.13
C LEU A 16 24.87 34.41 7.06
N THR A 17 25.40 33.86 8.16
CA THR A 17 25.70 32.41 8.24
C THR A 17 24.76 31.71 9.22
N VAL A 18 23.46 31.74 8.96
CA VAL A 18 22.54 30.79 9.55
C VAL A 18 22.61 29.54 8.66
N PRO A 19 23.15 28.40 9.12
CA PRO A 19 22.97 27.16 8.40
C PRO A 19 21.49 26.84 8.42
N LEU A 20 20.82 26.89 7.25
CA LEU A 20 19.55 26.25 7.04
C LEU A 20 19.75 24.75 7.25
N ALA A 21 19.73 24.30 8.51
CA ALA A 21 19.43 22.93 8.82
C ALA A 21 17.95 22.72 8.42
N GLY A 22 17.70 22.57 7.14
CA GLY A 22 16.45 22.10 6.62
C GLY A 22 16.23 20.72 7.20
N CYS A 23 15.36 20.61 8.21
CA CYS A 23 14.69 19.36 8.50
C CYS A 23 13.99 18.95 7.21
N GLY A 24 14.63 18.06 6.46
CA GLY A 24 14.00 17.34 5.37
C GLY A 24 12.86 16.51 5.94
N ASN A 25 11.70 17.16 6.09
CA ASN A 25 10.44 16.47 6.22
C ASN A 25 10.20 15.83 4.84
N THR A 26 10.66 14.62 4.66
CA THR A 26 10.26 13.78 3.54
C THR A 26 8.77 13.48 3.72
N SER A 27 7.95 14.47 3.35
CA SER A 27 6.56 14.23 2.99
C SER A 27 6.61 13.30 1.80
N GLY A 28 6.44 11.99 2.05
CA GLY A 28 6.24 11.02 0.99
C GLY A 28 5.12 11.53 0.09
N GLY A 29 5.50 11.99 -1.11
CA GLY A 29 4.54 12.44 -2.08
C GLY A 29 3.63 11.30 -2.49
N SER A 30 2.36 11.59 -2.67
CA SER A 30 1.28 10.68 -3.08
C SER A 30 1.48 10.05 -4.48
N GLY A 31 2.69 10.13 -5.05
CA GLY A 31 3.07 9.55 -6.34
C GLY A 31 4.03 8.37 -6.26
N ASP A 32 4.52 8.02 -5.06
CA ASP A 32 5.60 7.03 -4.89
C ASP A 32 5.16 5.76 -4.14
N GLU A 33 3.90 5.41 -4.15
CA GLU A 33 3.39 4.19 -3.54
C GLU A 33 2.99 3.15 -4.58
N ILE A 34 3.26 1.88 -4.27
CA ILE A 34 2.71 0.73 -4.98
C ILE A 34 1.51 0.26 -4.17
N VAL A 35 0.30 0.43 -4.72
CA VAL A 35 -0.93 0.06 -4.01
C VAL A 35 -1.28 -1.40 -4.33
N ILE A 36 -1.31 -2.24 -3.30
CA ILE A 36 -1.68 -3.66 -3.37
C ILE A 36 -2.99 -3.86 -2.64
N GLY A 37 -3.94 -4.50 -3.30
CA GLY A 37 -5.22 -4.86 -2.71
C GLY A 37 -5.15 -6.18 -1.94
N GLY A 38 -6.02 -6.32 -0.95
CA GLY A 38 -6.28 -7.55 -0.23
C GLY A 38 -7.77 -7.85 -0.17
N LEU A 39 -8.15 -9.12 -0.37
CA LEU A 39 -9.49 -9.63 -0.10
C LEU A 39 -9.39 -10.82 0.83
N ALA A 40 -10.13 -10.78 1.91
CA ALA A 40 -10.14 -11.86 2.88
C ALA A 40 -11.43 -11.82 3.72
N PRO A 41 -11.96 -12.97 4.16
CA PRO A 41 -13.04 -13.02 5.13
C PRO A 41 -12.50 -12.59 6.51
N LEU A 42 -12.65 -11.32 6.86
CA LEU A 42 -12.19 -10.80 8.15
C LEU A 42 -13.25 -10.98 9.25
N THR A 43 -14.50 -11.23 8.86
CA THR A 43 -15.63 -11.56 9.73
C THR A 43 -16.36 -12.81 9.22
N GLY A 44 -17.28 -13.35 10.04
CA GLY A 44 -18.06 -14.54 9.67
C GLY A 44 -17.42 -15.86 10.05
N SER A 45 -17.97 -16.98 9.53
CA SER A 45 -17.63 -18.34 9.98
C SER A 45 -16.22 -18.80 9.60
N VAL A 46 -15.62 -18.20 8.58
CA VAL A 46 -14.27 -18.54 8.08
C VAL A 46 -13.24 -17.44 8.39
N ALA A 47 -13.57 -16.48 9.21
CA ALA A 47 -12.73 -15.33 9.54
C ALA A 47 -11.34 -15.70 10.07
N GLN A 48 -11.19 -16.82 10.76
CA GLN A 48 -9.89 -17.28 11.26
C GLN A 48 -8.85 -17.46 10.16
N TYR A 49 -9.27 -17.87 8.96
CA TYR A 49 -8.36 -18.01 7.80
C TYR A 49 -8.02 -16.65 7.22
N GLY A 50 -9.02 -15.80 7.02
CA GLY A 50 -8.83 -14.47 6.45
C GLY A 50 -7.97 -13.55 7.31
N VAL A 51 -8.24 -13.52 8.61
CA VAL A 51 -7.45 -12.71 9.56
C VAL A 51 -5.99 -13.19 9.62
N ALA A 52 -5.75 -14.50 9.58
CA ALA A 52 -4.38 -15.03 9.57
C ALA A 52 -3.62 -14.60 8.31
N VAL A 53 -4.24 -14.70 7.15
CA VAL A 53 -3.66 -14.26 5.87
C VAL A 53 -3.42 -12.74 5.85
N ASP A 54 -4.41 -11.95 6.22
CA ASP A 54 -4.33 -10.49 6.23
C ASP A 54 -3.20 -9.99 7.15
N ASN A 55 -3.07 -10.59 8.34
CA ASN A 55 -1.98 -10.29 9.25
C ASN A 55 -0.60 -10.66 8.67
N ALA A 56 -0.49 -11.81 8.01
CA ALA A 56 0.76 -12.23 7.37
C ALA A 56 1.17 -11.28 6.24
N VAL A 57 0.21 -10.82 5.43
CA VAL A 57 0.47 -9.84 4.36
C VAL A 57 0.91 -8.51 4.96
N LYS A 58 0.24 -8.01 6.01
CA LYS A 58 0.63 -6.77 6.71
C LYS A 58 2.06 -6.85 7.25
N MET A 59 2.41 -7.96 7.90
CA MET A 59 3.77 -8.19 8.39
C MET A 59 4.80 -8.17 7.25
N ALA A 60 4.52 -8.82 6.13
CA ALA A 60 5.41 -8.84 4.98
C ALA A 60 5.58 -7.45 4.36
N VAL A 61 4.49 -6.69 4.24
CA VAL A 61 4.51 -5.32 3.73
C VAL A 61 5.33 -4.40 4.65
N ASP A 62 5.16 -4.52 5.95
CA ASP A 62 5.91 -3.74 6.93
C ASP A 62 7.41 -4.04 6.84
N ASP A 63 7.78 -5.31 6.72
CA ASP A 63 9.18 -5.74 6.57
C ASP A 63 9.81 -5.21 5.27
N ILE A 64 9.09 -5.30 4.15
CA ILE A 64 9.56 -4.75 2.86
C ILE A 64 9.72 -3.22 2.96
N ASN A 65 8.75 -2.54 3.54
CA ASN A 65 8.78 -1.09 3.70
C ASN A 65 9.91 -0.63 4.64
N ALA A 66 10.20 -1.38 5.70
CA ALA A 66 11.32 -1.11 6.60
C ALA A 66 12.69 -1.26 5.90
N LYS A 67 12.76 -2.10 4.87
CA LYS A 67 13.97 -2.31 4.05
C LYS A 67 14.10 -1.33 2.86
N GLY A 68 13.24 -0.31 2.79
CA GLY A 68 13.27 0.70 1.73
C GLY A 68 12.23 0.53 0.64
N GLY A 69 11.27 -0.37 0.84
CA GLY A 69 10.16 -0.59 -0.08
C GLY A 69 10.51 -1.49 -1.28
N LEU A 70 9.63 -1.51 -2.25
CA LEU A 70 9.79 -2.26 -3.50
C LEU A 70 10.15 -1.28 -4.63
N LEU A 71 11.26 -1.51 -5.31
CA LEU A 71 11.77 -0.62 -6.38
C LEU A 71 11.93 0.84 -5.91
N GLY A 72 12.29 1.05 -4.64
CA GLY A 72 12.44 2.38 -4.05
C GLY A 72 11.11 3.06 -3.68
N LYS A 73 9.98 2.37 -3.80
CA LYS A 73 8.64 2.87 -3.47
C LYS A 73 8.07 2.13 -2.28
N ARG A 74 7.30 2.82 -1.45
CA ARG A 74 6.56 2.18 -0.36
C ARG A 74 5.40 1.35 -0.93
N ILE A 75 5.15 0.20 -0.31
CA ILE A 75 3.92 -0.56 -0.56
C ILE A 75 2.83 -0.01 0.37
N LYS A 76 1.69 0.33 -0.22
CA LYS A 76 0.45 0.60 0.49
C LYS A 76 -0.47 -0.61 0.32
N TYR A 77 -0.79 -1.29 1.41
CA TYR A 77 -1.72 -2.42 1.40
C TYR A 77 -3.09 -1.98 1.88
N ILE A 78 -4.12 -2.29 1.11
CA ILE A 78 -5.52 -1.98 1.41
C ILE A 78 -6.29 -3.29 1.36
N SER A 79 -6.90 -3.72 2.47
CA SER A 79 -7.70 -4.94 2.52
C SER A 79 -9.16 -4.65 2.85
N TYR A 80 -10.05 -5.45 2.25
CA TYR A 80 -11.48 -5.42 2.51
C TYR A 80 -11.97 -6.78 2.99
N ASP A 81 -12.95 -6.71 3.90
CA ASP A 81 -13.69 -7.88 4.39
C ASP A 81 -14.78 -8.26 3.37
N GLU A 82 -14.68 -9.46 2.83
CA GLU A 82 -15.67 -10.01 1.91
C GLU A 82 -16.56 -11.09 2.55
N LYS A 83 -16.36 -11.39 3.85
CA LYS A 83 -17.19 -12.25 4.71
C LYS A 83 -17.32 -13.72 4.24
N GLY A 84 -16.55 -14.17 3.28
CA GLY A 84 -16.66 -15.47 2.63
C GLY A 84 -17.78 -15.52 1.57
N ASP A 85 -18.24 -14.38 1.07
CA ASP A 85 -19.33 -14.26 0.11
C ASP A 85 -18.81 -13.79 -1.26
N PRO A 86 -19.10 -14.54 -2.36
CA PRO A 86 -18.65 -14.17 -3.70
C PRO A 86 -19.15 -12.82 -4.21
N THR A 87 -20.36 -12.38 -3.78
CA THR A 87 -20.92 -11.09 -4.18
C THR A 87 -20.21 -9.95 -3.47
N GLU A 88 -19.98 -10.09 -2.17
CA GLU A 88 -19.19 -9.12 -1.39
C GLU A 88 -17.76 -9.04 -1.93
N ALA A 89 -17.15 -10.17 -2.29
CA ALA A 89 -15.81 -10.21 -2.87
C ALA A 89 -15.72 -9.44 -4.20
N THR A 90 -16.68 -9.62 -5.10
CA THR A 90 -16.71 -8.89 -6.38
C THR A 90 -16.96 -7.39 -6.18
N ASN A 91 -17.80 -7.00 -5.22
CA ASN A 91 -18.03 -5.60 -4.87
C ASN A 91 -16.77 -4.96 -4.28
N ALA A 92 -16.11 -5.66 -3.37
CA ALA A 92 -14.86 -5.19 -2.76
C ALA A 92 -13.72 -5.12 -3.79
N TYR A 93 -13.61 -6.08 -4.70
CA TYR A 93 -12.68 -6.05 -5.83
C TYR A 93 -12.88 -4.81 -6.71
N THR A 94 -14.11 -4.54 -7.11
CA THR A 94 -14.46 -3.35 -7.91
C THR A 94 -14.02 -2.06 -7.21
N ARG A 95 -14.23 -1.97 -5.89
CA ARG A 95 -13.78 -0.84 -5.10
C ARG A 95 -12.26 -0.70 -5.10
N LEU A 96 -11.52 -1.79 -4.90
CA LEU A 96 -10.05 -1.79 -4.93
C LEU A 96 -9.51 -1.29 -6.28
N VAL A 97 -10.11 -1.72 -7.38
CA VAL A 97 -9.70 -1.31 -8.74
C VAL A 97 -10.10 0.13 -9.04
N ASP A 98 -11.37 0.48 -8.83
CA ASP A 98 -11.92 1.74 -9.30
C ASP A 98 -11.58 2.93 -8.39
N GLN A 99 -11.53 2.71 -7.08
CA GLN A 99 -11.28 3.78 -6.11
C GLN A 99 -9.85 3.80 -5.62
N ASP A 100 -9.33 2.63 -5.20
CA ASP A 100 -8.02 2.54 -4.58
C ASP A 100 -6.89 2.37 -5.60
N LYS A 101 -7.20 2.05 -6.88
CA LYS A 101 -6.23 1.97 -7.99
C LYS A 101 -5.12 0.97 -7.72
N ILE A 102 -5.46 -0.21 -7.22
CA ILE A 102 -4.50 -1.27 -6.96
C ILE A 102 -3.82 -1.75 -8.26
N VAL A 103 -2.59 -2.20 -8.15
CA VAL A 103 -1.82 -2.76 -9.29
C VAL A 103 -1.67 -4.28 -9.21
N ALA A 104 -2.00 -4.87 -8.07
CA ALA A 104 -2.03 -6.32 -7.84
C ALA A 104 -2.97 -6.65 -6.68
N LEU A 105 -3.48 -7.88 -6.65
CA LEU A 105 -4.36 -8.39 -5.61
C LEU A 105 -3.75 -9.61 -4.91
N ILE A 106 -3.77 -9.59 -3.57
CA ILE A 106 -3.52 -10.76 -2.73
C ILE A 106 -4.87 -11.21 -2.15
N GLY A 107 -5.36 -12.35 -2.57
CA GLY A 107 -6.66 -12.88 -2.22
C GLY A 107 -7.38 -13.42 -3.47
N ASP A 108 -8.54 -14.07 -3.39
CA ASP A 108 -9.22 -14.26 -2.12
C ASP A 108 -8.69 -15.51 -1.37
N VAL A 109 -9.12 -15.69 -0.12
CA VAL A 109 -8.63 -16.76 0.76
C VAL A 109 -9.40 -18.07 0.55
N THR A 110 -10.70 -18.01 0.27
CA THR A 110 -11.56 -19.18 0.07
C THR A 110 -11.96 -19.34 -1.42
N SER A 111 -12.20 -20.56 -1.86
CA SER A 111 -12.32 -20.87 -3.30
C SER A 111 -13.47 -20.15 -4.00
N ALA A 112 -14.67 -20.13 -3.44
CA ALA A 112 -15.84 -19.56 -4.14
C ALA A 112 -15.73 -18.03 -4.37
N PRO A 113 -15.38 -17.19 -3.38
CA PRO A 113 -15.07 -15.78 -3.62
C PRO A 113 -13.89 -15.61 -4.58
N CYS A 114 -12.83 -16.44 -4.44
CA CYS A 114 -11.66 -16.39 -5.29
C CYS A 114 -12.00 -16.61 -6.79
N GLU A 115 -12.83 -17.60 -7.11
CA GLU A 115 -13.30 -17.86 -8.48
C GLU A 115 -14.06 -16.66 -9.05
N ALA A 116 -14.96 -16.06 -8.27
CA ALA A 116 -15.73 -14.91 -8.70
C ALA A 116 -14.84 -13.70 -9.02
N VAL A 117 -13.82 -13.45 -8.21
CA VAL A 117 -12.86 -12.35 -8.39
C VAL A 117 -11.87 -12.65 -9.52
N ALA A 118 -11.39 -13.89 -9.65
CA ALA A 118 -10.42 -14.27 -10.68
C ALA A 118 -10.92 -13.97 -12.09
N GLN A 119 -12.21 -14.18 -12.36
CA GLN A 119 -12.82 -13.83 -13.65
C GLN A 119 -12.73 -12.33 -13.96
N GLN A 120 -12.93 -11.48 -12.96
CA GLN A 120 -12.83 -10.03 -13.15
C GLN A 120 -11.36 -9.61 -13.29
N ALA A 121 -10.49 -10.11 -12.43
CA ALA A 121 -9.06 -9.82 -12.48
C ALA A 121 -8.43 -10.19 -13.83
N ALA A 122 -8.84 -11.34 -14.42
CA ALA A 122 -8.40 -11.76 -15.75
C ALA A 122 -8.85 -10.77 -16.85
N ARG A 123 -10.11 -10.31 -16.82
CA ARG A 123 -10.62 -9.30 -17.77
C ARG A 123 -9.88 -7.96 -17.64
N ASP A 124 -9.60 -7.56 -16.41
CA ASP A 124 -8.91 -6.29 -16.10
C ASP A 124 -7.40 -6.40 -16.29
N LYS A 125 -6.89 -7.61 -16.55
CA LYS A 125 -5.44 -7.92 -16.64
C LYS A 125 -4.69 -7.53 -15.36
N LEU A 126 -5.37 -7.65 -14.23
CA LEU A 126 -4.81 -7.38 -12.91
C LEU A 126 -4.18 -8.67 -12.35
N PRO A 127 -2.88 -8.68 -12.04
CA PRO A 127 -2.26 -9.85 -11.43
C PRO A 127 -2.87 -10.13 -10.06
N MET A 128 -3.20 -11.41 -9.83
CA MET A 128 -3.82 -11.90 -8.61
C MET A 128 -3.10 -13.14 -8.10
N ILE A 129 -2.92 -13.24 -6.80
CA ILE A 129 -2.43 -14.44 -6.13
C ILE A 129 -3.36 -14.83 -4.99
N THR A 130 -3.80 -16.08 -4.95
CA THR A 130 -4.54 -16.62 -3.82
C THR A 130 -3.61 -17.34 -2.84
N PRO A 131 -3.70 -17.06 -1.53
CA PRO A 131 -2.89 -17.76 -0.52
C PRO A 131 -3.37 -19.19 -0.23
N SER A 132 -4.64 -19.51 -0.45
CA SER A 132 -5.20 -20.81 -0.07
C SER A 132 -6.40 -21.30 -0.90
N GLY A 133 -6.77 -20.61 -1.97
CA GLY A 133 -7.80 -21.10 -2.89
C GLY A 133 -7.32 -22.36 -3.62
N THR A 134 -8.06 -23.48 -3.49
CA THR A 134 -7.66 -24.80 -4.01
C THR A 134 -8.46 -25.24 -5.23
N SER A 135 -9.43 -24.46 -5.66
CA SER A 135 -10.22 -24.77 -6.86
C SER A 135 -9.41 -24.54 -8.13
N GLU A 136 -9.41 -25.52 -9.03
CA GLU A 136 -8.78 -25.41 -10.37
C GLU A 136 -9.41 -24.30 -11.20
N ALA A 137 -10.70 -24.01 -10.99
CA ALA A 137 -11.43 -22.96 -11.71
C ALA A 137 -10.85 -21.56 -11.52
N ILE A 138 -10.04 -21.33 -10.47
CA ILE A 138 -9.39 -20.03 -10.21
C ILE A 138 -8.38 -19.67 -11.31
N THR A 139 -7.80 -20.65 -11.99
CA THR A 139 -6.69 -20.45 -12.94
C THR A 139 -7.06 -20.74 -14.40
N THR A 140 -8.33 -20.91 -14.71
CA THR A 140 -8.81 -21.30 -16.05
C THR A 140 -9.37 -20.15 -16.89
N TYR A 141 -9.01 -18.90 -16.62
CA TYR A 141 -9.52 -17.70 -17.31
C TYR A 141 -8.50 -17.07 -18.25
#